data_de1dab335438c351f168fe247477acd3
#
_entry.id   de1dab335438c351f168fe247477acd3
#
_cell.length_a   1.000
_cell.length_b   1.000
_cell.length_c   1.000
_cell.angle_alpha   90.00
_cell.angle_beta   90.00
_cell.angle_gamma   90.00
#
_symmetry.space_group_name_H-M   'P 1'
#
loop_
_entity.id
_entity.type
_entity.pdbx_description
1 polymer ?
#
loop_
_entity_poly.entity_id
_entity_poly.type
_entity_poly.pdbx_seq_one_letter_code
_entity_poly.pdbx_strand_id
1 'polypeptide(L)'
;DLHTAYRRQRQMCIRDSYYLLGENLPYDGHYENLQEAAKWGFKISNAMRKCRTLEEIFDYIKYWDVERKNLPVATDGIVLKVNSLKQQKNLGFTAKSPRWAIAYKFQAERALTRLNLVTYQVGRTGAVTPVANLDPVQLSGTIVKRASLHNADIIEGLDLHIGDMVYVEKGGEIIPKITGVDTSARSFMIGEKVKFITNCPECGSKLVRYEGEAAHYCPNETACPPQIKGKIEHFISRRAMNIDGLGPETVDTVS
;
A
#
# COMPACT_ATOMS: atom_id res chain seq x y z
N ASP A 1 26.65 -20.36 -1.32
CA ASP A 1 27.71 -19.39 -1.08
C ASP A 1 27.10 -18.13 -0.43
N LEU A 2 27.22 -18.05 0.91
CA LEU A 2 26.64 -16.97 1.75
C LEU A 2 27.14 -15.57 1.33
N HIS A 3 28.32 -15.45 0.78
CA HIS A 3 28.89 -14.20 0.26
C HIS A 3 28.18 -13.69 -0.99
N THR A 4 27.65 -14.57 -1.84
CA THR A 4 26.91 -14.18 -3.06
C THR A 4 25.50 -13.71 -2.73
N ALA A 5 24.85 -14.32 -1.75
CA ALA A 5 23.54 -13.88 -1.23
C ALA A 5 23.65 -12.52 -0.54
N TYR A 6 24.70 -12.28 0.25
CA TYR A 6 24.94 -10.98 0.91
C TYR A 6 25.27 -9.85 -0.09
N ARG A 7 25.98 -10.15 -1.18
CA ARG A 7 26.21 -9.19 -2.27
C ARG A 7 24.94 -8.86 -3.04
N ARG A 8 24.05 -9.85 -3.31
CA ARG A 8 22.75 -9.61 -3.96
C ARG A 8 21.83 -8.76 -3.09
N GLN A 9 21.78 -8.98 -1.78
CA GLN A 9 21.03 -8.11 -0.85
C GLN A 9 21.59 -6.69 -0.79
N ARG A 10 22.92 -6.48 -0.89
CA ARG A 10 23.51 -5.15 -0.97
C ARG A 10 23.17 -4.41 -2.26
N GLN A 11 23.02 -5.12 -3.38
CA GLN A 11 22.63 -4.52 -4.67
C GLN A 11 21.13 -4.18 -4.73
N MET A 12 20.27 -4.81 -3.92
CA MET A 12 18.84 -4.50 -3.85
C MET A 12 18.51 -3.29 -2.94
N CYS A 13 19.42 -2.79 -2.13
CA CYS A 13 19.22 -1.58 -1.35
C CYS A 13 19.58 -0.35 -2.19
N ILE A 14 18.62 0.13 -2.99
CA ILE A 14 18.70 1.49 -3.56
C ILE A 14 18.47 2.45 -2.38
N ARG A 15 19.55 3.12 -1.95
CA ARG A 15 19.50 4.10 -0.86
C ARG A 15 19.79 5.47 -1.44
N ASP A 16 18.75 6.20 -1.79
CA ASP A 16 18.90 7.61 -2.12
C ASP A 16 18.67 8.44 -0.86
N SER A 17 19.59 9.36 -0.58
CA SER A 17 19.44 10.32 0.49
C SER A 17 18.47 11.42 0.04
N TYR A 18 17.41 11.63 0.79
CA TYR A 18 16.35 12.59 0.46
C TYR A 18 16.24 13.72 1.49
N TYR A 19 17.03 13.69 2.54
CA TYR A 19 17.09 14.72 3.58
C TYR A 19 18.45 14.70 4.27
N LEU A 20 19.04 15.88 4.50
CA LEU A 20 20.27 16.07 5.25
C LEU A 20 19.96 16.80 6.56
N LEU A 21 20.41 16.22 7.66
CA LEU A 21 20.27 16.78 9.01
C LEU A 21 21.64 17.15 9.54
N GLY A 22 21.75 18.31 10.19
CA GLY A 22 22.98 18.77 10.84
C GLY A 22 22.78 20.14 11.46
N GLU A 23 23.64 20.48 12.44
CA GLU A 23 23.59 21.78 13.11
C GLU A 23 24.16 22.90 12.24
N ASN A 24 25.22 22.63 11.48
CA ASN A 24 25.91 23.59 10.62
C ASN A 24 25.91 23.13 9.16
N LEU A 25 24.74 23.14 8.54
CA LEU A 25 24.63 22.81 7.13
C LEU A 25 25.24 23.92 6.26
N PRO A 26 25.91 23.58 5.15
CA PRO A 26 26.63 24.56 4.34
C PRO A 26 25.74 25.59 3.64
N TYR A 27 24.44 25.29 3.46
CA TYR A 27 23.48 26.16 2.78
C TYR A 27 22.17 26.30 3.52
N ASP A 28 21.47 27.41 3.32
CA ASP A 28 20.13 27.66 3.86
C ASP A 28 19.01 26.94 3.09
N GLY A 29 19.34 26.28 2.01
CA GLY A 29 18.40 25.58 1.14
C GLY A 29 18.53 24.07 1.20
N HIS A 30 17.39 23.38 1.26
CA HIS A 30 17.31 21.91 1.26
C HIS A 30 17.91 21.30 -0.04
N TYR A 31 17.58 21.86 -1.19
CA TYR A 31 18.09 21.42 -2.49
C TYR A 31 19.60 21.55 -2.59
N GLU A 32 20.14 22.71 -2.19
CA GLU A 32 21.56 23.02 -2.22
C GLU A 32 22.37 22.09 -1.31
N ASN A 33 21.85 21.80 -0.12
CA ASN A 33 22.47 20.85 0.82
C ASN A 33 22.50 19.42 0.27
N LEU A 34 21.45 18.98 -0.44
CA LEU A 34 21.45 17.66 -1.08
C LEU A 34 22.44 17.59 -2.24
N GLN A 35 22.59 18.68 -3.02
CA GLN A 35 23.62 18.76 -4.07
C GLN A 35 25.03 18.67 -3.47
N GLU A 36 25.27 19.27 -2.33
CA GLU A 36 26.55 19.18 -1.63
C GLU A 36 26.79 17.76 -1.07
N ALA A 37 25.76 17.13 -0.52
CA ALA A 37 25.84 15.74 -0.07
C ALA A 37 26.21 14.78 -1.22
N ALA A 38 25.78 15.06 -2.45
CA ALA A 38 26.20 14.30 -3.62
C ALA A 38 27.70 14.38 -3.86
N LYS A 39 28.33 15.54 -3.65
CA LYS A 39 29.78 15.71 -3.78
C LYS A 39 30.55 14.94 -2.68
N TRP A 40 29.94 14.72 -1.54
CA TRP A 40 30.48 13.88 -0.45
C TRP A 40 30.32 12.38 -0.71
N GLY A 41 29.75 11.99 -1.86
CA GLY A 41 29.58 10.59 -2.26
C GLY A 41 28.25 9.97 -1.84
N PHE A 42 27.32 10.73 -1.28
CA PHE A 42 25.96 10.23 -1.02
C PHE A 42 25.17 10.15 -2.33
N LYS A 43 24.42 9.08 -2.48
CA LYS A 43 23.54 8.91 -3.63
C LYS A 43 22.31 9.79 -3.46
N ILE A 44 22.11 10.72 -4.39
CA ILE A 44 20.96 11.64 -4.45
C ILE A 44 20.20 11.38 -5.75
N SER A 45 18.88 11.50 -5.71
CA SER A 45 18.05 11.31 -6.90
C SER A 45 18.33 12.39 -7.95
N ASN A 46 18.62 11.98 -9.19
CA ASN A 46 18.79 12.88 -10.33
C ASN A 46 17.45 13.49 -10.79
N ALA A 47 16.32 12.94 -10.34
CA ALA A 47 14.98 13.45 -10.62
C ALA A 47 14.63 14.71 -9.81
N MET A 48 15.48 15.11 -8.87
CA MET A 48 15.21 16.26 -8.00
C MET A 48 15.30 17.59 -8.77
N ARG A 49 14.32 18.46 -8.58
CA ARG A 49 14.24 19.77 -9.23
C ARG A 49 13.82 20.86 -8.23
N LYS A 50 14.45 22.03 -8.34
CA LYS A 50 14.04 23.24 -7.62
C LYS A 50 13.07 24.04 -8.50
N CYS A 51 11.86 24.28 -8.01
CA CYS A 51 10.83 25.08 -8.68
C CYS A 51 10.63 26.40 -7.93
N ARG A 52 10.32 27.45 -8.65
CA ARG A 52 10.09 28.81 -8.11
C ARG A 52 8.64 29.25 -8.26
N THR A 53 7.92 28.72 -9.24
CA THR A 53 6.52 29.06 -9.54
C THR A 53 5.63 27.80 -9.49
N LEU A 54 4.32 28.01 -9.42
CA LEU A 54 3.34 26.93 -9.49
C LEU A 54 3.35 26.25 -10.86
N GLU A 55 3.55 27.01 -11.93
CA GLU A 55 3.63 26.49 -13.29
C GLU A 55 4.79 25.49 -13.42
N GLU A 56 5.97 25.83 -12.89
CA GLU A 56 7.13 24.92 -12.88
C GLU A 56 6.84 23.63 -12.08
N ILE A 57 6.05 23.72 -11.01
CA ILE A 57 5.63 22.54 -10.22
C ILE A 57 4.68 21.68 -11.05
N PHE A 58 3.67 22.27 -11.69
CA PHE A 58 2.73 21.52 -12.52
C PHE A 58 3.40 20.88 -13.75
N ASP A 59 4.36 21.57 -14.36
CA ASP A 59 5.14 21.00 -15.47
C ASP A 59 6.01 19.81 -15.00
N TYR A 60 6.58 19.91 -13.81
CA TYR A 60 7.33 18.81 -13.20
C TYR A 60 6.42 17.60 -12.88
N ILE A 61 5.20 17.84 -12.37
CA ILE A 61 4.20 16.81 -12.12
C ILE A 61 3.81 16.11 -13.44
N LYS A 62 3.45 16.88 -14.47
CA LYS A 62 3.09 16.32 -15.79
C LYS A 62 4.21 15.52 -16.42
N TYR A 63 5.43 16.02 -16.34
CA TYR A 63 6.60 15.31 -16.85
C TYR A 63 6.76 13.94 -16.18
N TRP A 64 6.73 13.89 -14.84
CA TRP A 64 6.92 12.63 -14.12
C TRP A 64 5.71 11.71 -14.13
N ASP A 65 4.51 12.19 -14.38
CA ASP A 65 3.35 11.31 -14.58
C ASP A 65 3.53 10.38 -15.79
N VAL A 66 4.26 10.84 -16.81
CA VAL A 66 4.61 10.06 -18.01
C VAL A 66 5.93 9.30 -17.80
N GLU A 67 7.00 10.03 -17.47
CA GLU A 67 8.38 9.51 -17.48
C GLU A 67 8.69 8.57 -16.30
N ARG A 68 7.89 8.55 -15.24
CA ARG A 68 8.09 7.62 -14.11
C ARG A 68 8.14 6.15 -14.51
N LYS A 69 7.52 5.79 -15.64
CA LYS A 69 7.51 4.42 -16.18
C LYS A 69 8.90 3.96 -16.65
N ASN A 70 9.77 4.92 -16.97
CA ASN A 70 11.15 4.69 -17.43
C ASN A 70 12.16 4.64 -16.27
N LEU A 71 11.70 4.86 -15.02
CA LEU A 71 12.55 4.76 -13.84
C LEU A 71 12.86 3.28 -13.51
N PRO A 72 14.05 2.98 -12.99
CA PRO A 72 14.41 1.62 -12.58
C PRO A 72 13.64 1.10 -11.37
N VAL A 73 12.84 1.96 -10.73
CA VAL A 73 12.01 1.67 -9.56
C VAL A 73 10.61 2.21 -9.78
N ALA A 74 9.61 1.45 -9.35
CA ALA A 74 8.22 1.89 -9.39
C ALA A 74 8.02 3.13 -8.50
N THR A 75 7.44 4.19 -9.06
CA THR A 75 7.21 5.47 -8.37
C THR A 75 5.73 5.81 -8.43
N ASP A 76 5.12 6.02 -7.26
CA ASP A 76 3.68 6.29 -7.12
C ASP A 76 3.33 7.77 -6.94
N GLY A 77 4.34 8.62 -6.80
CA GLY A 77 4.16 10.05 -6.61
C GLY A 77 5.46 10.82 -6.48
N ILE A 78 5.32 12.09 -6.17
CA ILE A 78 6.42 13.01 -5.88
C ILE A 78 6.21 13.68 -4.53
N VAL A 79 7.28 14.15 -3.92
CA VAL A 79 7.21 14.91 -2.66
C VAL A 79 7.66 16.34 -2.92
N LEU A 80 6.75 17.28 -2.71
CA LEU A 80 7.02 18.71 -2.76
C LEU A 80 7.48 19.17 -1.37
N LYS A 81 8.60 19.87 -1.32
CA LYS A 81 9.19 20.35 -0.05
C LYS A 81 9.51 21.84 -0.14
N VAL A 82 9.29 22.56 0.95
CA VAL A 82 9.77 23.94 1.08
C VAL A 82 11.29 23.93 1.09
N ASN A 83 11.94 24.72 0.22
CA ASN A 83 13.42 24.69 0.11
C ASN A 83 14.13 25.38 1.26
N SER A 84 13.60 26.48 1.79
CA SER A 84 14.24 27.25 2.88
C SER A 84 14.21 26.50 4.21
N LEU A 85 15.35 26.18 4.79
CA LEU A 85 15.47 25.51 6.10
C LEU A 85 14.87 26.36 7.22
N LYS A 86 15.00 27.69 7.14
CA LYS A 86 14.39 28.62 8.09
C LYS A 86 12.86 28.50 8.05
N GLN A 87 12.27 28.45 6.84
CA GLN A 87 10.83 28.25 6.70
C GLN A 87 10.38 26.86 7.16
N GLN A 88 11.16 25.80 6.88
CA GLN A 88 10.89 24.45 7.38
C GLN A 88 10.82 24.43 8.91
N LYS A 89 11.79 25.08 9.57
CA LYS A 89 11.84 25.21 11.04
C LYS A 89 10.62 25.94 11.59
N ASN A 90 10.19 27.04 10.95
CA ASN A 90 9.04 27.82 11.37
C ASN A 90 7.70 27.05 11.19
N LEU A 91 7.55 26.29 10.10
CA LEU A 91 6.38 25.46 9.85
C LEU A 91 6.30 24.26 10.79
N GLY A 92 7.45 23.69 11.16
CA GLY A 92 7.55 22.60 12.13
C GLY A 92 6.94 21.29 11.63
N PHE A 93 6.51 20.48 12.59
CA PHE A 93 6.01 19.13 12.42
C PHE A 93 4.65 18.94 13.07
N THR A 94 3.87 18.00 12.59
CA THR A 94 2.78 17.36 13.32
C THR A 94 3.33 16.15 14.08
N ALA A 95 2.51 15.44 14.85
CA ALA A 95 2.92 14.21 15.52
C ALA A 95 3.42 13.11 14.52
N LYS A 96 3.04 13.18 13.25
CA LYS A 96 3.31 12.11 12.26
C LYS A 96 4.10 12.57 11.02
N SER A 97 4.12 13.87 10.72
CA SER A 97 4.65 14.35 9.43
C SER A 97 5.13 15.80 9.50
N PRO A 98 6.08 16.21 8.62
CA PRO A 98 6.47 17.62 8.50
C PRO A 98 5.34 18.45 7.86
N ARG A 99 5.16 19.70 8.30
CA ARG A 99 4.21 20.65 7.70
C ARG A 99 4.76 21.33 6.43
N TRP A 100 6.04 21.21 6.18
CA TRP A 100 6.76 21.80 5.06
C TRP A 100 6.95 20.85 3.87
N ALA A 101 6.35 19.66 3.93
CA ALA A 101 6.38 18.68 2.84
C ALA A 101 4.99 18.14 2.57
N ILE A 102 4.66 17.95 1.29
CA ILE A 102 3.42 17.35 0.85
C ILE A 102 3.70 16.30 -0.23
N ALA A 103 3.06 15.14 -0.12
CA ALA A 103 3.11 14.11 -1.14
C ALA A 103 2.00 14.34 -2.17
N TYR A 104 2.38 14.41 -3.44
CA TYR A 104 1.47 14.34 -4.57
C TYR A 104 1.51 12.92 -5.13
N LYS A 105 0.39 12.22 -5.06
CA LYS A 105 0.25 10.86 -5.61
C LYS A 105 -0.26 10.94 -7.03
N PHE A 106 0.41 10.24 -7.96
CA PHE A 106 -0.10 10.07 -9.31
C PHE A 106 -1.39 9.25 -9.30
N GLN A 107 -2.18 9.40 -10.34
CA GLN A 107 -3.34 8.55 -10.52
C GLN A 107 -2.90 7.08 -10.57
N ALA A 108 -3.57 6.23 -9.78
CA ALA A 108 -3.30 4.82 -9.78
C ALA A 108 -3.59 4.19 -11.16
N GLU A 109 -2.76 3.26 -11.57
CA GLU A 109 -3.05 2.47 -12.76
C GLU A 109 -4.30 1.63 -12.51
N ARG A 110 -5.12 1.53 -13.55
CA ARG A 110 -6.41 0.84 -13.52
C ARG A 110 -6.46 -0.22 -14.61
N ALA A 111 -6.91 -1.41 -14.27
CA ALA A 111 -7.12 -2.49 -15.22
C ALA A 111 -8.55 -3.04 -15.09
N LEU A 112 -9.09 -3.53 -16.19
CA LEU A 112 -10.39 -4.19 -16.24
C LEU A 112 -10.18 -5.70 -16.27
N THR A 113 -10.88 -6.45 -15.40
CA THR A 113 -10.77 -7.91 -15.33
C THR A 113 -12.05 -8.52 -14.77
N ARG A 114 -12.22 -9.83 -14.95
CA ARG A 114 -13.43 -10.55 -14.54
C ARG A 114 -13.37 -10.97 -13.07
N LEU A 115 -14.48 -10.77 -12.34
CA LEU A 115 -14.69 -11.28 -11.00
C LEU A 115 -15.15 -12.74 -11.06
N ASN A 116 -14.34 -13.67 -10.57
CA ASN A 116 -14.67 -15.11 -10.61
C ASN A 116 -15.40 -15.56 -9.35
N LEU A 117 -14.93 -15.14 -8.19
CA LEU A 117 -15.56 -15.44 -6.90
C LEU A 117 -15.09 -14.46 -5.80
N VAL A 118 -15.78 -14.40 -4.71
CA VAL A 118 -15.38 -13.65 -3.51
C VAL A 118 -15.10 -14.65 -2.38
N THR A 119 -13.91 -14.54 -1.81
CA THR A 119 -13.49 -15.26 -0.60
C THR A 119 -13.36 -14.31 0.57
N TYR A 120 -13.35 -14.84 1.78
CA TYR A 120 -13.28 -14.04 3.00
C TYR A 120 -12.09 -14.46 3.84
N GLN A 121 -11.36 -13.48 4.36
CA GLN A 121 -10.19 -13.69 5.20
C GLN A 121 -10.46 -13.11 6.59
N VAL A 122 -10.11 -13.88 7.61
CA VAL A 122 -10.21 -13.44 9.01
C VAL A 122 -8.86 -12.96 9.48
N GLY A 123 -8.79 -11.71 9.91
CA GLY A 123 -7.56 -11.13 10.44
C GLY A 123 -7.35 -11.41 11.93
N ARG A 124 -6.19 -11.03 12.43
CA ARG A 124 -5.78 -11.18 13.84
C ARG A 124 -6.79 -10.61 14.86
N THR A 125 -7.46 -9.53 14.51
CA THR A 125 -8.46 -8.87 15.36
C THR A 125 -9.88 -9.41 15.16
N GLY A 126 -10.05 -10.47 14.39
CA GLY A 126 -11.35 -11.00 14.01
C GLY A 126 -12.00 -10.29 12.82
N ALA A 127 -11.45 -9.19 12.33
CA ALA A 127 -11.99 -8.47 11.17
C ALA A 127 -12.04 -9.38 9.93
N VAL A 128 -13.20 -9.45 9.29
CA VAL A 128 -13.46 -10.28 8.10
C VAL A 128 -13.39 -9.41 6.86
N THR A 129 -12.39 -9.66 6.03
CA THR A 129 -12.14 -8.89 4.81
C THR A 129 -12.53 -9.70 3.58
N PRO A 130 -13.45 -9.19 2.73
CA PRO A 130 -13.79 -9.83 1.47
C PRO A 130 -12.69 -9.59 0.43
N VAL A 131 -12.37 -10.64 -0.32
CA VAL A 131 -11.32 -10.65 -1.34
C VAL A 131 -11.89 -11.14 -2.65
N ALA A 132 -11.86 -10.30 -3.67
CA ALA A 132 -12.20 -10.66 -5.05
C ALA A 132 -11.10 -11.54 -5.63
N ASN A 133 -11.47 -12.70 -6.18
CA ASN A 133 -10.60 -13.53 -7.00
C ASN A 133 -10.93 -13.26 -8.47
N LEU A 134 -9.91 -12.94 -9.25
CA LEU A 134 -10.01 -12.31 -10.56
C LEU A 134 -9.31 -13.16 -11.62
N ASP A 135 -9.71 -12.99 -12.87
CA ASP A 135 -8.85 -13.39 -13.96
C ASP A 135 -7.52 -12.65 -13.87
N PRO A 136 -6.39 -13.33 -14.18
CA PRO A 136 -5.08 -12.69 -14.09
C PRO A 136 -4.99 -11.47 -15.00
N VAL A 137 -4.64 -10.31 -14.46
CA VAL A 137 -4.47 -9.07 -15.22
C VAL A 137 -3.14 -8.41 -14.90
N GLN A 138 -2.49 -7.88 -15.93
CA GLN A 138 -1.25 -7.12 -15.79
C GLN A 138 -1.58 -5.72 -15.24
N LEU A 139 -0.96 -5.35 -14.11
CA LEU A 139 -1.17 -4.05 -13.48
C LEU A 139 0.10 -3.62 -12.72
N SER A 140 0.63 -2.44 -13.05
CA SER A 140 1.84 -1.87 -12.43
C SER A 140 3.02 -2.86 -12.37
N GLY A 141 3.31 -3.52 -13.50
CA GLY A 141 4.43 -4.45 -13.64
C GLY A 141 4.25 -5.80 -12.92
N THR A 142 3.06 -6.09 -12.39
CA THR A 142 2.76 -7.36 -11.68
C THR A 142 1.47 -7.98 -12.22
N ILE A 143 1.35 -9.31 -12.10
CA ILE A 143 0.11 -10.01 -12.41
C ILE A 143 -0.76 -10.03 -11.17
N VAL A 144 -1.91 -9.37 -11.23
CA VAL A 144 -2.91 -9.32 -10.16
C VAL A 144 -3.95 -10.41 -10.40
N LYS A 145 -4.21 -11.25 -9.39
CA LYS A 145 -5.22 -12.31 -9.37
C LYS A 145 -6.23 -12.13 -8.24
N ARG A 146 -5.93 -11.27 -7.28
CA ARG A 146 -6.75 -11.02 -6.09
C ARG A 146 -6.75 -9.53 -5.75
N ALA A 147 -7.90 -9.00 -5.33
CA ALA A 147 -8.04 -7.61 -4.91
C ALA A 147 -8.95 -7.49 -3.69
N SER A 148 -8.71 -6.51 -2.83
CA SER A 148 -9.54 -6.24 -1.66
C SER A 148 -10.86 -5.61 -2.07
N LEU A 149 -11.93 -6.02 -1.40
CA LEU A 149 -13.26 -5.38 -1.43
C LEU A 149 -13.54 -4.62 -0.13
N HIS A 150 -12.53 -4.49 0.73
CA HIS A 150 -12.54 -3.79 2.01
C HIS A 150 -13.59 -4.30 3.01
N ASN A 151 -14.90 -4.17 2.73
CA ASN A 151 -16.00 -4.49 3.64
C ASN A 151 -17.33 -4.74 2.88
N ALA A 152 -18.41 -5.02 3.63
CA ALA A 152 -19.72 -5.26 3.08
C ALA A 152 -20.30 -4.05 2.34
N ASP A 153 -20.08 -2.84 2.86
CA ASP A 153 -20.64 -1.61 2.27
C ASP A 153 -20.12 -1.35 0.86
N ILE A 154 -18.86 -1.70 0.60
CA ILE A 154 -18.28 -1.62 -0.75
C ILE A 154 -18.92 -2.64 -1.70
N ILE A 155 -19.15 -3.87 -1.23
CA ILE A 155 -19.83 -4.90 -2.04
C ILE A 155 -21.24 -4.45 -2.43
N GLU A 156 -21.98 -3.91 -1.48
CA GLU A 156 -23.34 -3.40 -1.70
C GLU A 156 -23.35 -2.17 -2.60
N GLY A 157 -22.47 -1.20 -2.33
CA GLY A 157 -22.37 0.03 -3.11
C GLY A 157 -21.96 -0.17 -4.56
N LEU A 158 -21.18 -1.21 -4.84
CA LEU A 158 -20.78 -1.59 -6.20
C LEU A 158 -21.82 -2.51 -6.89
N ASP A 159 -22.83 -2.99 -6.18
CA ASP A 159 -23.82 -3.95 -6.69
C ASP A 159 -23.16 -5.13 -7.43
N LEU A 160 -22.19 -5.76 -6.78
CA LEU A 160 -21.32 -6.79 -7.39
C LEU A 160 -22.07 -8.09 -7.66
N HIS A 161 -21.80 -8.66 -8.84
CA HIS A 161 -22.25 -9.99 -9.25
C HIS A 161 -21.06 -10.84 -9.71
N ILE A 162 -21.15 -12.12 -9.48
CA ILE A 162 -20.15 -13.06 -10.02
C ILE A 162 -20.17 -13.01 -11.55
N GLY A 163 -18.99 -12.89 -12.14
CA GLY A 163 -18.83 -12.71 -13.60
C GLY A 163 -18.77 -11.26 -14.06
N ASP A 164 -18.97 -10.27 -13.18
CA ASP A 164 -18.82 -8.86 -13.52
C ASP A 164 -17.40 -8.53 -14.01
N MET A 165 -17.34 -7.61 -14.96
CA MET A 165 -16.09 -6.94 -15.31
C MET A 165 -15.85 -5.82 -14.29
N VAL A 166 -14.75 -5.91 -13.56
CA VAL A 166 -14.42 -5.00 -12.45
C VAL A 166 -13.14 -4.23 -12.70
N TYR A 167 -13.12 -2.98 -12.28
CA TYR A 167 -11.94 -2.15 -12.31
C TYR A 167 -11.09 -2.39 -11.06
N VAL A 168 -9.83 -2.78 -11.30
CA VAL A 168 -8.82 -2.99 -10.27
C VAL A 168 -7.82 -1.86 -10.32
N GLU A 169 -7.53 -1.25 -9.18
CA GLU A 169 -6.49 -0.26 -9.01
C GLU A 169 -5.39 -0.77 -8.08
N LYS A 170 -4.15 -0.43 -8.43
CA LYS A 170 -2.98 -0.63 -7.60
C LYS A 170 -2.23 0.69 -7.52
N GLY A 171 -2.53 1.47 -6.48
CA GLY A 171 -1.78 2.69 -6.16
C GLY A 171 -0.55 2.39 -5.31
N GLY A 172 0.00 3.40 -4.64
CA GLY A 172 1.11 3.25 -3.70
C GLY A 172 0.85 2.30 -2.53
N GLU A 173 -0.33 1.75 -2.43
CA GLU A 173 -0.66 0.61 -1.58
C GLU A 173 -0.26 -0.68 -2.27
N ILE A 174 0.37 -1.58 -1.52
CA ILE A 174 0.82 -2.89 -2.03
C ILE A 174 -0.39 -3.77 -2.43
N ILE A 175 -1.56 -3.54 -1.82
CA ILE A 175 -2.77 -4.36 -1.97
C ILE A 175 -3.66 -3.80 -3.08
N PRO A 176 -3.93 -4.55 -4.17
CA PRO A 176 -4.90 -4.16 -5.18
C PRO A 176 -6.30 -4.07 -4.58
N LYS A 177 -7.11 -3.12 -5.07
CA LYS A 177 -8.50 -2.91 -4.64
C LYS A 177 -9.44 -2.79 -5.83
N ILE A 178 -10.70 -3.21 -5.62
CA ILE A 178 -11.79 -2.98 -6.59
C ILE A 178 -12.33 -1.58 -6.38
N THR A 179 -12.44 -0.81 -7.46
CA THR A 179 -12.91 0.59 -7.43
C THR A 179 -14.17 0.82 -8.24
N GLY A 180 -14.61 -0.15 -9.04
CA GLY A 180 -15.82 -0.01 -9.83
C GLY A 180 -16.17 -1.29 -10.59
N VAL A 181 -17.36 -1.27 -11.16
CA VAL A 181 -17.89 -2.31 -12.05
C VAL A 181 -18.21 -1.69 -13.40
N ASP A 182 -17.84 -2.38 -14.47
CA ASP A 182 -18.30 -2.02 -15.80
C ASP A 182 -19.68 -2.65 -16.07
N THR A 183 -20.72 -1.89 -15.75
CA THR A 183 -22.10 -2.34 -15.94
C THR A 183 -22.50 -2.44 -17.41
N SER A 184 -21.78 -1.78 -18.33
CA SER A 184 -22.05 -1.85 -19.76
C SER A 184 -21.68 -3.22 -20.34
N ALA A 185 -20.74 -3.92 -19.71
CA ALA A 185 -20.33 -5.26 -20.07
C ALA A 185 -21.23 -6.37 -19.47
N ARG A 186 -22.21 -6.02 -18.65
CA ARG A 186 -23.17 -6.99 -18.08
C ARG A 186 -24.00 -7.63 -19.18
N SER A 187 -23.93 -8.94 -19.30
CA SER A 187 -24.78 -9.75 -20.18
C SER A 187 -25.97 -10.34 -19.42
N PHE A 188 -26.95 -10.89 -20.16
CA PHE A 188 -28.07 -11.63 -19.55
C PHE A 188 -27.67 -12.88 -18.75
N MET A 189 -26.40 -13.31 -18.87
CA MET A 189 -25.83 -14.46 -18.14
C MET A 189 -24.97 -14.02 -16.97
N ILE A 190 -25.33 -12.95 -16.27
CA ILE A 190 -24.62 -12.53 -15.08
C ILE A 190 -24.88 -13.53 -13.94
N GLY A 191 -23.89 -13.82 -13.14
CA GLY A 191 -24.00 -14.71 -11.99
C GLY A 191 -24.78 -14.10 -10.82
N GLU A 192 -24.82 -14.79 -9.72
CA GLU A 192 -25.52 -14.35 -8.52
C GLU A 192 -24.92 -13.08 -7.95
N LYS A 193 -25.79 -12.24 -7.36
CA LYS A 193 -25.36 -11.06 -6.60
C LYS A 193 -24.51 -11.48 -5.41
N VAL A 194 -23.36 -10.86 -5.26
CA VAL A 194 -22.47 -11.11 -4.12
C VAL A 194 -23.10 -10.56 -2.84
N LYS A 195 -23.36 -11.44 -1.88
CA LYS A 195 -23.81 -11.08 -0.54
C LYS A 195 -22.68 -11.31 0.46
N PHE A 196 -22.56 -10.40 1.43
CA PHE A 196 -21.60 -10.60 2.51
C PHE A 196 -22.06 -11.76 3.39
N ILE A 197 -21.09 -12.55 3.88
CA ILE A 197 -21.36 -13.74 4.71
C ILE A 197 -21.85 -13.33 6.11
N THR A 198 -22.67 -14.17 6.71
CA THR A 198 -23.22 -13.97 8.07
C THR A 198 -22.42 -14.68 9.14
N ASN A 199 -21.67 -15.71 8.76
CA ASN A 199 -20.91 -16.54 9.67
C ASN A 199 -19.42 -16.53 9.30
N CYS A 200 -18.56 -16.68 10.28
CA CYS A 200 -17.12 -16.77 10.12
C CYS A 200 -16.75 -17.97 9.23
N PRO A 201 -15.95 -17.79 8.17
CA PRO A 201 -15.60 -18.88 7.28
C PRO A 201 -14.66 -19.91 7.92
N GLU A 202 -14.02 -19.57 9.04
CA GLU A 202 -13.05 -20.41 9.72
C GLU A 202 -13.61 -21.19 10.92
N CYS A 203 -14.47 -20.57 11.72
CA CYS A 203 -14.99 -21.20 12.93
C CYS A 203 -16.52 -21.27 13.01
N GLY A 204 -17.25 -20.79 11.99
CA GLY A 204 -18.71 -20.83 11.92
C GLY A 204 -19.45 -19.86 12.84
N SER A 205 -18.78 -19.14 13.73
CA SER A 205 -19.43 -18.19 14.65
C SER A 205 -20.12 -17.07 13.89
N LYS A 206 -21.27 -16.64 14.37
CA LYS A 206 -22.00 -15.50 13.78
C LYS A 206 -21.18 -14.23 13.85
N LEU A 207 -21.05 -13.54 12.71
CA LEU A 207 -20.31 -12.27 12.62
C LEU A 207 -21.10 -11.14 13.29
N VAL A 208 -20.35 -10.19 13.87
CA VAL A 208 -20.88 -9.00 14.53
C VAL A 208 -20.34 -7.77 13.82
N ARG A 209 -21.21 -6.77 13.63
CA ARG A 209 -20.82 -5.43 13.19
C ARG A 209 -21.08 -4.46 14.34
N TYR A 210 -20.06 -3.75 14.76
CA TYR A 210 -20.18 -2.74 15.82
C TYR A 210 -20.70 -1.43 15.24
N GLU A 211 -21.41 -0.67 16.09
CA GLU A 211 -21.93 0.63 15.69
C GLU A 211 -20.80 1.60 15.30
N GLY A 212 -20.97 2.26 14.15
CA GLY A 212 -19.95 3.16 13.60
C GLY A 212 -18.78 2.49 12.86
N GLU A 213 -18.72 1.15 12.83
CA GLU A 213 -17.67 0.43 12.10
C GLU A 213 -18.18 -0.16 10.78
N ALA A 214 -17.32 -0.09 9.74
CA ALA A 214 -17.61 -0.67 8.43
C ALA A 214 -17.28 -2.16 8.36
N ALA A 215 -16.45 -2.67 9.26
CA ALA A 215 -16.00 -4.05 9.27
C ALA A 215 -16.96 -4.97 10.03
N HIS A 216 -17.04 -6.23 9.61
CA HIS A 216 -17.65 -7.32 10.37
C HIS A 216 -16.56 -8.11 11.09
N TYR A 217 -16.85 -8.58 12.29
CA TYR A 217 -15.89 -9.26 13.15
C TYR A 217 -16.37 -10.64 13.55
N CYS A 218 -15.45 -11.59 13.62
CA CYS A 218 -15.65 -12.85 14.30
C CYS A 218 -15.41 -12.64 15.80
N PRO A 219 -16.42 -12.82 16.68
CA PRO A 219 -16.27 -12.59 18.12
C PRO A 219 -15.54 -13.72 18.86
N ASN A 220 -15.24 -14.83 18.19
CA ASN A 220 -14.62 -16.01 18.80
C ASN A 220 -13.08 -15.85 18.89
N GLU A 221 -12.64 -15.00 19.79
CA GLU A 221 -11.21 -14.66 19.93
C GLU A 221 -10.33 -15.80 20.43
N THR A 222 -10.93 -16.77 21.13
CA THR A 222 -10.20 -17.84 21.85
C THR A 222 -10.13 -19.15 21.07
N ALA A 223 -10.99 -19.34 20.07
CA ALA A 223 -11.06 -20.57 19.31
C ALA A 223 -11.08 -20.42 17.80
N CYS A 224 -11.01 -19.17 17.27
CA CYS A 224 -10.89 -18.95 15.84
C CYS A 224 -9.41 -19.06 15.40
N PRO A 225 -9.04 -20.06 14.57
CA PRO A 225 -7.63 -20.34 14.28
C PRO A 225 -6.83 -19.16 13.73
N PRO A 226 -7.33 -18.38 12.74
CA PRO A 226 -6.59 -17.22 12.23
C PRO A 226 -6.36 -16.12 13.29
N GLN A 227 -7.27 -15.96 14.24
CA GLN A 227 -7.10 -14.99 15.33
C GLN A 227 -6.01 -15.42 16.29
N ILE A 228 -5.99 -16.70 16.67
CA ILE A 228 -4.97 -17.27 17.55
C ILE A 228 -3.59 -17.16 16.88
N LYS A 229 -3.46 -17.69 15.66
CA LYS A 229 -2.22 -17.63 14.89
C LYS A 229 -1.71 -16.19 14.72
N GLY A 230 -2.56 -15.29 14.29
CA GLY A 230 -2.18 -13.90 14.07
C GLY A 230 -1.81 -13.16 15.36
N LYS A 231 -2.36 -13.52 16.53
CA LYS A 231 -1.93 -13.00 17.85
C LYS A 231 -0.53 -13.48 18.19
N ILE A 232 -0.21 -14.77 17.95
CA ILE A 232 1.12 -15.34 18.17
C ILE A 232 2.15 -14.70 17.23
N GLU A 233 1.85 -14.63 15.93
CA GLU A 233 2.71 -13.97 14.94
C GLU A 233 3.02 -12.51 15.30
N HIS A 234 2.00 -11.78 15.74
CA HIS A 234 2.20 -10.43 16.21
C HIS A 234 3.10 -10.37 17.45
N PHE A 235 2.88 -11.26 18.42
CA PHE A 235 3.67 -11.32 19.65
C PHE A 235 5.15 -11.56 19.38
N ILE A 236 5.51 -12.47 18.47
CA ILE A 236 6.90 -12.76 18.09
C ILE A 236 7.52 -11.72 17.17
N SER A 237 6.72 -10.85 16.54
CA SER A 237 7.16 -9.90 15.53
C SER A 237 8.10 -8.82 16.09
N ARG A 238 8.84 -8.15 15.18
CA ARG A 238 9.72 -7.01 15.51
C ARG A 238 9.02 -5.85 16.22
N ARG A 239 7.71 -5.73 16.05
CA ARG A 239 6.90 -4.67 16.69
C ARG A 239 6.47 -4.98 18.11
N ALA A 240 6.69 -6.22 18.58
CA ALA A 240 6.35 -6.67 19.92
C ALA A 240 7.59 -7.22 20.61
N MET A 241 7.75 -8.55 20.71
CA MET A 241 8.83 -9.18 21.49
C MET A 241 10.11 -9.41 20.67
N ASN A 242 10.07 -9.22 19.35
CA ASN A 242 11.21 -9.39 18.43
C ASN A 242 11.97 -10.71 18.64
N ILE A 243 11.25 -11.83 18.60
CA ILE A 243 11.86 -13.15 18.81
C ILE A 243 12.46 -13.65 17.49
N ASP A 244 13.79 -13.76 17.45
CA ASP A 244 14.51 -14.25 16.28
C ASP A 244 14.33 -15.77 16.11
N GLY A 245 14.26 -16.20 14.83
CA GLY A 245 14.12 -17.61 14.46
C GLY A 245 12.69 -18.16 14.52
N LEU A 246 11.72 -17.38 15.02
CA LEU A 246 10.31 -17.73 14.95
C LEU A 246 9.63 -16.87 13.85
N GLY A 247 9.06 -17.54 12.86
CA GLY A 247 8.32 -16.92 11.77
C GLY A 247 6.91 -17.50 11.61
N PRO A 248 6.09 -16.93 10.70
CA PRO A 248 4.74 -17.43 10.43
C PRO A 248 4.71 -18.94 10.11
N GLU A 249 5.68 -19.44 9.34
CA GLU A 249 5.78 -20.86 8.98
C GLU A 249 5.94 -21.76 10.22
N THR A 250 6.71 -21.32 11.22
CA THR A 250 6.89 -22.06 12.48
C THR A 250 5.60 -22.05 13.30
N VAL A 251 4.89 -20.92 13.33
CA VAL A 251 3.59 -20.81 14.01
C VAL A 251 2.57 -21.74 13.36
N ASP A 252 2.54 -21.82 12.03
CA ASP A 252 1.64 -22.72 11.30
C ASP A 252 1.92 -24.21 11.58
N THR A 253 3.16 -24.57 11.93
CA THR A 253 3.54 -25.97 12.21
C THR A 253 3.14 -26.40 13.63
N VAL A 254 3.08 -25.47 14.60
CA VAL A 254 2.83 -25.77 16.02
C VAL A 254 1.43 -25.39 16.51
N SER A 255 0.60 -24.85 15.65
CA SER A 255 -0.81 -24.47 15.91
C SER A 255 -1.77 -25.33 15.07
#